data_d067b5bc47607a6b77873493c92cd3cd
#
_entry.id   d067b5bc47607a6b77873493c92cd3cd
#
_cell.length_a   1.000
_cell.length_b   1.000
_cell.length_c   1.000
_cell.angle_alpha   90.00
_cell.angle_beta   90.00
_cell.angle_gamma   90.00
#
_symmetry.space_group_name_H-M   'P 1'
#
loop_
_entity.id
_entity.type
_entity.pdbx_description
1 polymer ?
#
loop_
_entity_poly.entity_id
_entity_poly.type
_entity_poly.pdbx_seq_one_letter_code
_entity_poly.pdbx_strand_id
1 'polypeptide(L)'
;MICPVCGSELREDAKFCNVCGFEIGIENQINIREIRQKITKFRLPNFVEEVEPTWRDCPLCGKPVVKSIGEYGEFCACATYPICKFACDEDELDELTNSPLPDCPICKDGKILPRKGRYGKFYGCSNYPQCNFTVPEDELDKLDSMEIKRCPNCGGYLLLKTGKNGKYYGCNKCRFTCPQEDIDDVETAPYDKCPECGGILVRRISRNGEFISCSNYPNCYYSREL
;
A
#
# COMPACT_ATOMS: atom_id res chain seq x y z
N MET A 1 7.01 -7.38 -29.12
CA MET A 1 5.55 -7.16 -29.36
C MET A 1 4.93 -6.49 -28.13
N ILE A 2 3.70 -5.94 -28.25
CA ILE A 2 3.03 -5.27 -27.13
C ILE A 2 1.82 -6.12 -26.72
N CYS A 3 1.60 -6.29 -25.40
CA CYS A 3 0.44 -6.98 -24.87
C CYS A 3 -0.86 -6.23 -25.23
N PRO A 4 -1.84 -6.87 -25.88
CA PRO A 4 -3.08 -6.21 -26.27
C PRO A 4 -4.00 -5.86 -25.12
N VAL A 5 -3.76 -6.42 -23.92
CA VAL A 5 -4.60 -6.20 -22.73
C VAL A 5 -4.05 -5.09 -21.85
N CYS A 6 -2.74 -5.07 -21.57
CA CYS A 6 -2.14 -4.11 -20.64
C CYS A 6 -1.11 -3.16 -21.25
N GLY A 7 -0.79 -3.30 -22.56
CA GLY A 7 0.16 -2.43 -23.25
C GLY A 7 1.63 -2.63 -22.91
N SER A 8 1.99 -3.61 -22.05
CA SER A 8 3.39 -3.87 -21.69
C SER A 8 4.19 -4.48 -22.85
N GLU A 9 5.49 -4.18 -22.92
CA GLU A 9 6.39 -4.84 -23.86
C GLU A 9 6.58 -6.31 -23.53
N LEU A 10 6.53 -7.14 -24.54
CA LEU A 10 6.66 -8.59 -24.45
C LEU A 10 7.86 -9.06 -25.27
N ARG A 11 8.50 -10.13 -24.80
CA ARG A 11 9.49 -10.85 -25.62
C ARG A 11 8.80 -11.47 -26.84
N GLU A 12 9.53 -11.61 -27.92
CA GLU A 12 8.99 -12.12 -29.19
C GLU A 12 8.47 -13.58 -29.08
N ASP A 13 9.00 -14.34 -28.14
CA ASP A 13 8.66 -15.74 -27.84
C ASP A 13 7.74 -15.93 -26.63
N ALA A 14 7.21 -14.85 -26.07
CA ALA A 14 6.38 -14.92 -24.87
C ALA A 14 5.04 -15.61 -25.13
N LYS A 15 4.78 -16.70 -24.41
CA LYS A 15 3.47 -17.40 -24.42
C LYS A 15 2.42 -16.74 -23.53
N PHE A 16 2.87 -15.96 -22.54
CA PHE A 16 2.02 -15.24 -21.59
C PHE A 16 2.60 -13.87 -21.31
N CYS A 17 1.74 -12.88 -21.08
CA CYS A 17 2.17 -11.60 -20.58
C CYS A 17 2.61 -11.72 -19.11
N ASN A 18 3.85 -11.38 -18.82
CA ASN A 18 4.41 -11.43 -17.46
C ASN A 18 3.83 -10.38 -16.50
N VAL A 19 3.08 -9.38 -17.04
CA VAL A 19 2.47 -8.31 -16.26
C VAL A 19 1.01 -8.62 -15.90
N CYS A 20 0.20 -9.08 -16.89
CA CYS A 20 -1.22 -9.31 -16.68
C CYS A 20 -1.66 -10.79 -16.83
N GLY A 21 -0.71 -11.70 -17.13
CA GLY A 21 -1.02 -13.14 -17.32
C GLY A 21 -1.74 -13.49 -18.61
N PHE A 22 -1.96 -12.53 -19.52
CA PHE A 22 -2.66 -12.79 -20.79
C PHE A 22 -1.88 -13.78 -21.64
N GLU A 23 -2.55 -14.85 -22.11
CA GLU A 23 -1.96 -15.87 -22.99
C GLU A 23 -1.82 -15.33 -24.40
N ILE A 24 -0.57 -15.35 -24.93
CA ILE A 24 -0.24 -14.87 -26.26
C ILE A 24 -0.20 -16.08 -27.17
N GLY A 25 -1.35 -16.49 -27.70
CA GLY A 25 -1.51 -17.69 -28.52
C GLY A 25 -1.95 -17.37 -29.94
N ILE A 26 -1.08 -17.73 -30.85
CA ILE A 26 -1.26 -18.26 -32.21
C ILE A 26 -2.56 -17.91 -32.93
N GLU A 27 -2.38 -17.12 -34.02
CA GLU A 27 -3.24 -16.91 -35.17
C GLU A 27 -4.66 -16.32 -35.04
N ASN A 28 -4.73 -15.05 -35.45
CA ASN A 28 -5.78 -14.38 -36.23
C ASN A 28 -7.13 -15.12 -36.40
N GLN A 29 -8.00 -14.95 -35.48
CA GLN A 29 -9.42 -14.60 -35.60
C GLN A 29 -10.01 -14.46 -34.18
N ILE A 30 -9.82 -13.29 -33.61
CA ILE A 30 -10.33 -13.02 -32.27
C ILE A 30 -11.84 -12.78 -32.40
N ASN A 31 -12.61 -13.83 -32.16
CA ASN A 31 -14.05 -13.71 -31.95
C ASN A 31 -14.30 -13.12 -30.57
N ILE A 32 -14.71 -11.83 -30.54
CA ILE A 32 -15.00 -11.09 -29.31
C ILE A 32 -15.98 -11.84 -28.37
N ARG A 33 -16.82 -12.73 -28.92
CA ARG A 33 -17.72 -13.60 -28.14
C ARG A 33 -16.97 -14.69 -27.36
N GLU A 34 -15.88 -15.24 -27.91
CA GLU A 34 -15.07 -16.24 -27.20
C GLU A 34 -14.17 -15.65 -26.14
N ILE A 35 -13.71 -14.39 -26.33
CA ILE A 35 -13.00 -13.66 -25.30
C ILE A 35 -13.91 -13.41 -24.11
N ARG A 36 -15.15 -13.00 -24.32
CA ARG A 36 -16.14 -12.85 -23.22
C ARG A 36 -16.37 -14.17 -22.47
N GLN A 37 -16.44 -15.32 -23.16
CA GLN A 37 -16.61 -16.61 -22.50
C GLN A 37 -15.36 -17.15 -21.80
N LYS A 38 -14.14 -16.78 -22.25
CA LYS A 38 -12.88 -17.14 -21.56
C LYS A 38 -12.58 -16.25 -20.37
N ILE A 39 -12.93 -14.96 -20.42
CA ILE A 39 -12.82 -14.02 -19.29
C ILE A 39 -13.74 -14.46 -18.14
N THR A 40 -14.92 -15.04 -18.41
CA THR A 40 -15.81 -15.59 -17.38
C THR A 40 -15.29 -16.86 -16.71
N LYS A 41 -14.27 -17.55 -17.27
CA LYS A 41 -13.62 -18.71 -16.65
C LYS A 41 -12.44 -18.38 -15.75
N PHE A 42 -11.81 -17.23 -15.90
CA PHE A 42 -10.93 -16.68 -14.89
C PHE A 42 -11.82 -16.00 -13.83
N ARG A 43 -12.22 -16.78 -12.83
CA ARG A 43 -12.86 -16.28 -11.62
C ARG A 43 -11.91 -15.28 -10.93
N LEU A 44 -11.95 -14.03 -11.40
CA LEU A 44 -11.67 -12.92 -10.49
C LEU A 44 -12.74 -13.03 -9.39
N PRO A 45 -12.37 -13.08 -8.12
CA PRO A 45 -13.37 -13.22 -7.07
C PRO A 45 -14.39 -12.09 -7.22
N ASN A 46 -15.63 -12.46 -7.59
CA ASN A 46 -16.82 -11.62 -7.59
C ASN A 46 -16.81 -10.36 -8.49
N PHE A 47 -16.50 -10.48 -9.78
CA PHE A 47 -16.90 -9.47 -10.75
C PHE A 47 -18.40 -9.67 -11.06
N VAL A 48 -19.23 -8.79 -10.54
CA VAL A 48 -20.68 -8.78 -10.78
C VAL A 48 -20.95 -8.39 -12.23
N GLU A 49 -21.93 -9.02 -12.88
CA GLU A 49 -22.29 -8.89 -14.30
C GLU A 49 -22.84 -7.50 -14.70
N GLU A 50 -23.02 -6.57 -13.75
CA GLU A 50 -23.48 -5.21 -13.99
C GLU A 50 -22.52 -4.19 -13.36
N VAL A 51 -21.49 -3.84 -14.13
CA VAL A 51 -20.59 -2.73 -13.76
C VAL A 51 -21.25 -1.42 -14.19
N GLU A 52 -21.82 -0.68 -13.24
CA GLU A 52 -22.35 0.64 -13.52
C GLU A 52 -21.20 1.66 -13.67
N PRO A 53 -21.11 2.37 -14.81
CA PRO A 53 -20.11 3.42 -14.98
C PRO A 53 -20.47 4.62 -14.07
N THR A 54 -19.49 5.12 -13.32
CA THR A 54 -19.68 6.28 -12.45
C THR A 54 -19.58 7.63 -13.18
N TRP A 55 -19.29 7.61 -14.51
CA TRP A 55 -19.01 8.80 -15.33
C TRP A 55 -17.83 9.65 -14.80
N ARG A 56 -16.92 9.05 -14.06
CA ARG A 56 -15.71 9.68 -13.54
C ARG A 56 -14.48 9.01 -14.11
N ASP A 57 -13.45 9.79 -14.39
CA ASP A 57 -12.17 9.30 -14.85
C ASP A 57 -11.23 9.08 -13.65
N CYS A 58 -10.48 7.99 -13.71
CA CYS A 58 -9.50 7.66 -12.69
C CYS A 58 -8.39 8.70 -12.63
N PRO A 59 -8.13 9.34 -11.47
CA PRO A 59 -7.12 10.39 -11.34
C PRO A 59 -5.68 9.88 -11.49
N LEU A 60 -5.47 8.55 -11.50
CA LEU A 60 -4.14 7.95 -11.71
C LEU A 60 -3.86 7.64 -13.18
N CYS A 61 -4.85 7.24 -13.98
CA CYS A 61 -4.61 6.73 -15.33
C CYS A 61 -5.62 7.17 -16.39
N GLY A 62 -6.61 7.99 -16.04
CA GLY A 62 -7.63 8.50 -16.97
C GLY A 62 -8.60 7.46 -17.50
N LYS A 63 -8.63 6.23 -16.96
CA LYS A 63 -9.62 5.21 -17.34
C LYS A 63 -10.90 5.38 -16.51
N PRO A 64 -12.06 4.91 -16.99
CA PRO A 64 -13.30 5.01 -16.22
C PRO A 64 -13.20 4.38 -14.83
N VAL A 65 -13.85 5.01 -13.86
CA VAL A 65 -14.09 4.42 -12.54
C VAL A 65 -15.43 3.70 -12.56
N VAL A 66 -15.49 2.52 -11.96
CA VAL A 66 -16.64 1.63 -11.95
C VAL A 66 -16.98 1.21 -10.51
N LYS A 67 -18.27 0.94 -10.26
CA LYS A 67 -18.70 0.36 -8.98
C LYS A 67 -18.37 -1.13 -8.96
N SER A 68 -17.89 -1.60 -7.83
CA SER A 68 -17.52 -3.00 -7.58
C SER A 68 -17.98 -3.42 -6.19
N ILE A 69 -18.12 -4.72 -5.98
CA ILE A 69 -18.43 -5.29 -4.66
C ILE A 69 -17.23 -6.10 -4.19
N GLY A 70 -16.73 -5.78 -3.00
CA GLY A 70 -15.63 -6.49 -2.36
C GLY A 70 -16.04 -7.18 -1.06
N GLU A 71 -15.07 -7.75 -0.36
CA GLU A 71 -15.25 -8.41 0.94
C GLU A 71 -15.89 -7.48 2.00
N TYR A 72 -15.64 -6.18 1.91
CA TYR A 72 -16.09 -5.16 2.87
C TYR A 72 -17.27 -4.31 2.37
N GLY A 73 -17.91 -4.72 1.26
CA GLY A 73 -19.07 -4.04 0.66
C GLY A 73 -18.78 -3.40 -0.70
N GLU A 74 -19.63 -2.48 -1.10
CA GLU A 74 -19.51 -1.73 -2.35
C GLU A 74 -18.35 -0.73 -2.27
N PHE A 75 -17.65 -0.55 -3.39
CA PHE A 75 -16.58 0.42 -3.54
C PHE A 75 -16.44 0.84 -5.00
N CYS A 76 -15.82 1.97 -5.25
CA CYS A 76 -15.47 2.45 -6.58
C CYS A 76 -14.02 2.11 -6.89
N ALA A 77 -13.74 1.60 -8.10
CA ALA A 77 -12.37 1.27 -8.53
C ALA A 77 -12.15 1.63 -9.99
N CYS A 78 -10.90 1.85 -10.36
CA CYS A 78 -10.52 1.96 -11.75
C CYS A 78 -10.91 0.70 -12.54
N ALA A 79 -11.47 0.84 -13.75
CA ALA A 79 -11.83 -0.29 -14.61
C ALA A 79 -10.66 -1.22 -14.93
N THR A 80 -9.43 -0.77 -14.75
CA THR A 80 -8.21 -1.57 -14.91
C THR A 80 -7.65 -2.12 -13.59
N TYR A 81 -8.39 -2.06 -12.49
CA TYR A 81 -7.98 -2.68 -11.23
C TYR A 81 -7.79 -4.20 -11.44
N PRO A 82 -6.74 -4.82 -10.88
CA PRO A 82 -5.75 -4.30 -9.94
C PRO A 82 -4.46 -3.71 -10.57
N ILE A 83 -4.41 -3.53 -11.89
CA ILE A 83 -3.25 -2.92 -12.56
C ILE A 83 -3.11 -1.46 -12.10
N CYS A 84 -4.16 -0.67 -12.29
CA CYS A 84 -4.31 0.62 -11.64
C CYS A 84 -4.93 0.42 -10.26
N LYS A 85 -4.27 0.88 -9.22
CA LYS A 85 -4.65 0.63 -7.83
C LYS A 85 -5.60 1.68 -7.24
N PHE A 86 -6.22 2.50 -8.07
CA PHE A 86 -7.24 3.45 -7.61
C PHE A 86 -8.48 2.68 -7.13
N ALA A 87 -8.84 2.90 -5.89
CA ALA A 87 -10.09 2.45 -5.28
C ALA A 87 -10.44 3.37 -4.11
N CYS A 88 -11.73 3.65 -3.92
CA CYS A 88 -12.26 4.52 -2.88
C CYS A 88 -13.70 4.13 -2.54
N ASP A 89 -14.27 4.73 -1.52
CA ASP A 89 -15.70 4.66 -1.27
C ASP A 89 -16.47 5.58 -2.23
N GLU A 90 -17.78 5.34 -2.39
CA GLU A 90 -18.60 6.12 -3.33
C GLU A 90 -18.71 7.58 -2.92
N ASP A 91 -18.84 7.85 -1.63
CA ASP A 91 -18.93 9.20 -1.05
C ASP A 91 -17.63 10.02 -1.21
N GLU A 92 -16.48 9.36 -1.40
CA GLU A 92 -15.19 10.02 -1.63
C GLU A 92 -14.87 10.25 -3.12
N LEU A 93 -15.61 9.59 -4.01
CA LEU A 93 -15.28 9.55 -5.43
C LEU A 93 -15.18 10.94 -6.06
N ASP A 94 -16.13 11.81 -5.77
CA ASP A 94 -16.20 13.15 -6.34
C ASP A 94 -15.03 14.02 -5.87
N GLU A 95 -14.66 13.95 -4.60
CA GLU A 95 -13.50 14.67 -4.06
C GLU A 95 -12.20 14.20 -4.70
N LEU A 96 -11.99 12.88 -4.74
CA LEU A 96 -10.75 12.28 -5.25
C LEU A 96 -10.58 12.42 -6.76
N THR A 97 -11.66 12.58 -7.52
CA THR A 97 -11.59 12.75 -8.99
C THR A 97 -11.55 14.21 -9.41
N ASN A 98 -12.05 15.13 -8.60
CA ASN A 98 -12.10 16.56 -8.91
C ASN A 98 -10.91 17.36 -8.32
N SER A 99 -10.17 16.78 -7.38
CA SER A 99 -9.02 17.43 -6.74
C SER A 99 -7.72 16.70 -7.08
N PRO A 100 -6.58 17.41 -7.19
CA PRO A 100 -5.29 16.76 -7.39
C PRO A 100 -4.93 15.92 -6.16
N LEU A 101 -4.63 14.63 -6.38
CA LEU A 101 -4.21 13.74 -5.32
C LEU A 101 -2.82 14.16 -4.78
N PRO A 102 -2.61 14.15 -3.47
CA PRO A 102 -1.31 14.49 -2.87
C PRO A 102 -0.20 13.56 -3.35
N ASP A 103 1.00 14.12 -3.52
CA ASP A 103 2.19 13.35 -3.87
C ASP A 103 2.72 12.56 -2.67
N CYS A 104 3.25 11.38 -2.93
CA CYS A 104 3.89 10.60 -1.87
C CYS A 104 5.20 11.27 -1.42
N PRO A 105 5.37 11.62 -0.14
CA PRO A 105 6.57 12.30 0.33
C PRO A 105 7.85 11.44 0.23
N ILE A 106 7.69 10.11 0.14
CA ILE A 106 8.81 9.16 0.05
C ILE A 106 9.28 8.95 -1.39
N CYS A 107 8.42 8.49 -2.29
CA CYS A 107 8.83 8.11 -3.64
C CYS A 107 8.63 9.23 -4.68
N LYS A 108 7.87 10.26 -4.34
CA LYS A 108 7.54 11.41 -5.21
C LYS A 108 6.74 11.08 -6.47
N ASP A 109 6.81 9.85 -6.96
CA ASP A 109 6.12 9.39 -8.18
C ASP A 109 4.71 8.85 -7.92
N GLY A 110 4.45 8.39 -6.70
CA GLY A 110 3.15 7.85 -6.29
C GLY A 110 2.24 8.92 -5.72
N LYS A 111 0.92 8.66 -5.81
CA LYS A 111 -0.12 9.47 -5.19
C LYS A 111 -0.62 8.83 -3.90
N ILE A 112 -1.12 9.63 -2.99
CA ILE A 112 -1.69 9.17 -1.72
C ILE A 112 -3.18 8.90 -1.91
N LEU A 113 -3.61 7.69 -1.58
CA LEU A 113 -4.96 7.18 -1.79
C LEU A 113 -5.56 6.65 -0.49
N PRO A 114 -6.87 6.80 -0.28
CA PRO A 114 -7.58 6.18 0.83
C PRO A 114 -7.51 4.64 0.75
N ARG A 115 -7.42 4.00 1.89
CA ARG A 115 -7.40 2.54 2.05
C ARG A 115 -8.17 2.15 3.30
N LYS A 116 -8.85 1.01 3.27
CA LYS A 116 -9.47 0.39 4.46
C LYS A 116 -8.56 -0.70 5.01
N GLY A 117 -8.36 -0.68 6.29
CA GLY A 117 -7.57 -1.67 7.01
C GLY A 117 -8.30 -2.17 8.26
N ARG A 118 -7.67 -3.13 8.96
CA ARG A 118 -8.25 -3.73 10.18
C ARG A 118 -8.57 -2.71 11.28
N TYR A 119 -7.83 -1.60 11.33
CA TYR A 119 -7.95 -0.58 12.37
C TYR A 119 -8.62 0.71 11.89
N GLY A 120 -9.33 0.64 10.76
CA GLY A 120 -10.04 1.75 10.17
C GLY A 120 -9.42 2.24 8.86
N LYS A 121 -9.83 3.43 8.45
CA LYS A 121 -9.34 4.10 7.26
C LYS A 121 -7.93 4.64 7.47
N PHE A 122 -7.11 4.55 6.46
CA PHE A 122 -5.78 5.13 6.39
C PHE A 122 -5.46 5.52 4.95
N TYR A 123 -4.42 6.27 4.74
CA TYR A 123 -3.98 6.66 3.41
C TYR A 123 -2.65 5.99 3.06
N GLY A 124 -2.51 5.53 1.82
CA GLY A 124 -1.33 4.81 1.38
C GLY A 124 -0.89 5.17 -0.02
N CYS A 125 0.40 4.97 -0.30
CA CYS A 125 0.98 5.24 -1.61
C CYS A 125 0.41 4.31 -2.70
N SER A 126 0.11 4.86 -3.89
CA SER A 126 -0.33 4.11 -5.07
C SER A 126 0.72 3.12 -5.57
N ASN A 127 2.01 3.37 -5.30
CA ASN A 127 3.13 2.53 -5.72
C ASN A 127 3.39 1.33 -4.78
N TYR A 128 2.43 0.99 -3.92
CA TYR A 128 2.55 -0.23 -3.14
C TYR A 128 2.63 -1.48 -4.04
N PRO A 129 3.53 -2.46 -3.81
CA PRO A 129 4.38 -2.64 -2.62
C PRO A 129 5.78 -1.99 -2.70
N GLN A 130 6.18 -1.36 -3.81
CA GLN A 130 7.48 -0.74 -3.97
C GLN A 130 7.70 0.43 -2.99
N CYS A 131 6.66 1.22 -2.78
CA CYS A 131 6.59 2.23 -1.74
C CYS A 131 5.47 1.87 -0.75
N ASN A 132 5.83 1.59 0.48
CA ASN A 132 4.90 1.22 1.54
C ASN A 132 4.58 2.38 2.50
N PHE A 133 4.64 3.63 1.99
CA PHE A 133 4.23 4.80 2.76
C PHE A 133 2.75 4.71 3.13
N THR A 134 2.47 4.95 4.39
CA THR A 134 1.11 5.05 4.94
C THR A 134 1.04 6.16 5.97
N VAL A 135 -0.12 6.79 6.08
CA VAL A 135 -0.43 7.81 7.07
C VAL A 135 -1.86 7.59 7.59
N PRO A 136 -2.12 7.74 8.89
CA PRO A 136 -3.47 7.71 9.45
C PRO A 136 -4.33 8.86 8.90
N GLU A 137 -5.65 8.70 8.87
CA GLU A 137 -6.58 9.68 8.33
C GLU A 137 -6.47 11.05 9.03
N ASP A 138 -6.36 11.04 10.34
CA ASP A 138 -6.27 12.26 11.18
C ASP A 138 -4.92 13.00 11.07
N GLU A 139 -3.96 12.47 10.34
CA GLU A 139 -2.67 13.10 10.07
C GLU A 139 -2.48 13.49 8.59
N LEU A 140 -3.51 13.28 7.76
CA LEU A 140 -3.42 13.58 6.32
C LEU A 140 -3.16 15.06 6.04
N ASP A 141 -3.81 15.96 6.79
CA ASP A 141 -3.66 17.41 6.64
C ASP A 141 -2.23 17.90 6.90
N LYS A 142 -1.43 17.11 7.62
CA LYS A 142 -0.04 17.43 7.93
C LYS A 142 0.95 16.87 6.91
N LEU A 143 0.48 16.22 5.85
CA LEU A 143 1.32 15.50 4.89
C LEU A 143 2.44 16.37 4.31
N ASP A 144 2.14 17.62 3.92
CA ASP A 144 3.10 18.54 3.32
C ASP A 144 4.16 19.06 4.30
N SER A 145 3.81 19.12 5.59
CA SER A 145 4.70 19.55 6.68
C SER A 145 5.34 18.38 7.43
N MET A 146 5.06 17.14 7.05
CA MET A 146 5.51 15.95 7.75
C MET A 146 7.02 15.75 7.60
N GLU A 147 7.74 15.86 8.69
CA GLU A 147 9.15 15.51 8.75
C GLU A 147 9.31 13.99 8.85
N ILE A 148 9.92 13.39 7.83
CA ILE A 148 10.11 11.94 7.77
C ILE A 148 11.47 11.58 8.37
N LYS A 149 11.44 11.03 9.57
CA LYS A 149 12.64 10.61 10.32
C LYS A 149 13.25 9.34 9.72
N ARG A 150 14.58 9.23 9.87
CA ARG A 150 15.33 8.04 9.44
C ARG A 150 15.37 6.99 10.55
N CYS A 151 15.29 5.74 10.15
CA CYS A 151 15.42 4.63 11.08
C CYS A 151 16.88 4.45 11.53
N PRO A 152 17.18 4.53 12.82
CA PRO A 152 18.55 4.41 13.33
C PRO A 152 19.15 3.01 13.12
N ASN A 153 18.28 2.00 12.93
CA ASN A 153 18.73 0.60 12.74
C ASN A 153 19.14 0.30 11.28
N CYS A 154 18.48 0.89 10.27
CA CYS A 154 18.73 0.52 8.87
C CYS A 154 18.71 1.68 7.87
N GLY A 155 18.57 2.92 8.33
CA GLY A 155 18.45 4.10 7.46
C GLY A 155 17.16 4.18 6.63
N GLY A 156 16.22 3.27 6.82
CA GLY A 156 14.88 3.34 6.22
C GLY A 156 14.08 4.51 6.77
N TYR A 157 12.81 4.64 6.38
CA TYR A 157 11.91 5.70 6.85
C TYR A 157 11.05 5.20 8.02
N LEU A 158 10.80 6.07 8.99
CA LEU A 158 9.85 5.83 10.07
C LEU A 158 8.49 6.41 9.68
N LEU A 159 7.48 5.54 9.66
CA LEU A 159 6.13 5.86 9.22
C LEU A 159 5.17 5.73 10.40
N LEU A 160 4.29 6.70 10.58
CA LEU A 160 3.25 6.67 11.60
C LEU A 160 2.22 5.59 11.25
N LYS A 161 1.92 4.73 12.20
CA LYS A 161 0.99 3.59 12.06
C LYS A 161 0.05 3.55 13.25
N THR A 162 -1.16 3.08 13.02
CA THR A 162 -2.14 2.81 14.07
C THR A 162 -2.14 1.32 14.43
N GLY A 163 -1.97 1.03 15.68
CA GLY A 163 -1.98 -0.33 16.22
C GLY A 163 -3.02 -0.51 17.33
N LYS A 164 -3.05 -1.70 17.93
CA LYS A 164 -3.99 -2.03 19.02
C LYS A 164 -3.83 -1.13 20.25
N ASN A 165 -2.61 -0.70 20.54
CA ASN A 165 -2.26 0.08 21.73
C ASN A 165 -2.09 1.58 21.41
N GLY A 166 -2.56 2.06 20.25
CA GLY A 166 -2.41 3.45 19.83
C GLY A 166 -1.47 3.63 18.63
N LYS A 167 -1.08 4.88 18.39
CA LYS A 167 -0.16 5.24 17.30
C LYS A 167 1.29 4.96 17.70
N TYR A 168 2.08 4.57 16.72
CA TYR A 168 3.52 4.33 16.86
C TYR A 168 4.23 4.53 15.52
N TYR A 169 5.52 4.81 15.56
CA TYR A 169 6.33 4.84 14.35
C TYR A 169 6.95 3.46 14.08
N GLY A 170 6.84 3.01 12.84
CA GLY A 170 7.41 1.75 12.39
C GLY A 170 8.26 1.93 11.13
N CYS A 171 9.42 1.30 11.11
CA CYS A 171 10.30 1.34 9.93
C CYS A 171 9.66 0.64 8.73
N ASN A 172 9.89 1.22 7.53
CA ASN A 172 9.42 0.64 6.27
C ASN A 172 10.29 -0.53 5.76
N LYS A 173 11.53 -0.69 6.27
CA LYS A 173 12.48 -1.71 5.80
C LYS A 173 12.80 -2.78 6.85
N CYS A 174 12.80 -2.43 8.12
CA CYS A 174 13.11 -3.37 9.20
C CYS A 174 12.00 -3.38 10.26
N ARG A 175 12.20 -4.13 11.35
CA ARG A 175 11.18 -4.27 12.43
C ARG A 175 11.33 -3.24 13.55
N PHE A 176 12.12 -2.21 13.34
CA PHE A 176 12.25 -1.13 14.30
C PHE A 176 10.91 -0.42 14.49
N THR A 177 10.55 -0.18 15.73
CA THR A 177 9.39 0.63 16.11
C THR A 177 9.76 1.51 17.30
N CYS A 178 9.18 2.70 17.38
CA CYS A 178 9.26 3.57 18.55
C CYS A 178 7.87 4.15 18.87
N PRO A 179 7.59 4.45 20.14
CA PRO A 179 6.41 5.23 20.54
C PRO A 179 6.35 6.57 19.81
N GLN A 180 5.15 7.16 19.72
CA GLN A 180 4.99 8.44 19.04
C GLN A 180 5.73 9.57 19.76
N GLU A 181 5.74 9.55 21.08
CA GLU A 181 6.43 10.53 21.91
C GLU A 181 7.96 10.54 21.77
N ASP A 182 8.55 9.44 21.34
CA ASP A 182 10.01 9.29 21.23
C ASP A 182 10.54 9.67 19.83
N ILE A 183 9.68 10.12 18.89
CA ILE A 183 10.08 10.29 17.49
C ILE A 183 11.11 11.40 17.28
N ASP A 184 11.06 12.47 18.08
CA ASP A 184 11.96 13.61 17.93
C ASP A 184 13.38 13.27 18.36
N ASP A 185 13.53 12.35 19.30
CA ASP A 185 14.82 11.88 19.81
C ASP A 185 15.40 10.71 19.01
N VAL A 186 14.62 10.12 18.09
CA VAL A 186 14.96 8.87 17.43
C VAL A 186 16.26 8.89 16.61
N GLU A 187 16.64 10.05 16.06
CA GLU A 187 17.86 10.21 15.27
C GLU A 187 19.10 10.51 16.12
N THR A 188 18.90 11.09 17.30
CA THR A 188 19.98 11.56 18.19
C THR A 188 20.18 10.68 19.42
N ALA A 189 19.19 9.86 19.76
CA ALA A 189 19.24 9.03 20.95
C ALA A 189 20.39 8.01 20.88
N PRO A 190 21.21 7.90 21.93
CA PRO A 190 22.20 6.85 22.04
C PRO A 190 21.50 5.51 22.33
N TYR A 191 21.31 4.71 21.29
CA TYR A 191 20.73 3.39 21.45
C TYR A 191 21.76 2.40 21.99
N ASP A 192 21.42 1.76 23.10
CA ASP A 192 22.20 0.65 23.63
C ASP A 192 22.27 -0.52 22.63
N LYS A 193 23.39 -1.20 22.57
CA LYS A 193 23.55 -2.41 21.78
C LYS A 193 22.99 -3.61 22.51
N CYS A 194 22.30 -4.48 21.79
CA CYS A 194 21.86 -5.75 22.30
C CYS A 194 23.07 -6.64 22.61
N PRO A 195 23.21 -7.18 23.83
CA PRO A 195 24.36 -8.02 24.19
C PRO A 195 24.38 -9.36 23.46
N GLU A 196 23.23 -9.84 22.96
CA GLU A 196 23.15 -11.14 22.29
C GLU A 196 23.45 -11.05 20.78
N CYS A 197 23.03 -9.97 20.09
CA CYS A 197 23.13 -9.91 18.62
C CYS A 197 23.71 -8.59 18.08
N GLY A 198 24.07 -7.65 18.93
CA GLY A 198 24.58 -6.33 18.51
C GLY A 198 23.56 -5.40 17.86
N GLY A 199 22.30 -5.82 17.68
CA GLY A 199 21.20 -4.96 17.26
C GLY A 199 20.94 -3.83 18.28
N ILE A 200 20.14 -2.84 17.92
CA ILE A 200 19.79 -1.77 18.86
C ILE A 200 18.67 -2.20 19.82
N LEU A 201 18.71 -1.67 21.03
CA LEU A 201 17.66 -1.85 22.03
C LEU A 201 16.65 -0.71 21.89
N VAL A 202 15.35 -1.04 21.90
CA VAL A 202 14.25 -0.09 21.71
C VAL A 202 13.20 -0.25 22.81
N ARG A 203 12.63 0.88 23.24
CA ARG A 203 11.49 0.92 24.15
C ARG A 203 10.24 0.43 23.41
N ARG A 204 9.47 -0.43 24.08
CA ARG A 204 8.19 -0.94 23.59
C ARG A 204 7.13 -0.90 24.69
N ILE A 205 5.90 -0.72 24.30
CA ILE A 205 4.74 -0.69 25.19
C ILE A 205 3.94 -1.99 25.00
N SER A 206 3.67 -2.69 26.09
CA SER A 206 2.80 -3.86 26.13
C SER A 206 1.61 -3.63 27.08
N ARG A 207 0.73 -4.63 27.19
CA ARG A 207 -0.35 -4.58 28.18
C ARG A 207 0.13 -4.54 29.64
N ASN A 208 1.32 -5.06 29.89
CA ASN A 208 1.90 -5.17 31.22
C ASN A 208 2.81 -3.99 31.57
N GLY A 209 2.90 -2.99 30.69
CA GLY A 209 3.76 -1.83 30.84
C GLY A 209 4.83 -1.73 29.77
N GLU A 210 5.79 -0.84 30.03
CA GLU A 210 6.91 -0.57 29.15
C GLU A 210 8.08 -1.52 29.40
N PHE A 211 8.80 -1.86 28.35
CA PHE A 211 9.99 -2.70 28.43
C PHE A 211 10.96 -2.38 27.28
N ILE A 212 12.20 -2.76 27.45
CA ILE A 212 13.23 -2.65 26.41
C ILE A 212 13.40 -3.99 25.73
N SER A 213 13.44 -4.03 24.40
CA SER A 213 13.70 -5.25 23.64
C SER A 213 14.59 -5.02 22.43
N CYS A 214 15.16 -6.08 21.91
CA CYS A 214 15.98 -6.01 20.71
C CYS A 214 15.15 -5.67 19.47
N SER A 215 15.67 -4.78 18.61
CA SER A 215 15.07 -4.42 17.32
C SER A 215 15.00 -5.58 16.33
N ASN A 216 15.82 -6.62 16.52
CA ASN A 216 15.88 -7.80 15.65
C ASN A 216 14.86 -8.89 16.01
N TYR A 217 13.92 -8.63 16.93
CA TYR A 217 12.83 -9.57 17.19
C TYR A 217 12.06 -9.92 15.90
N PRO A 218 11.70 -11.19 15.62
CA PRO A 218 11.83 -12.38 16.46
C PRO A 218 13.14 -13.15 16.31
N ASN A 219 14.12 -12.65 15.57
CA ASN A 219 15.40 -13.35 15.41
C ASN A 219 16.28 -13.27 16.67
N CYS A 220 16.04 -12.28 17.54
CA CYS A 220 16.64 -12.12 18.84
C CYS A 220 15.56 -11.77 19.86
N TYR A 221 15.46 -12.55 20.94
CA TYR A 221 14.42 -12.42 21.96
C TYR A 221 14.88 -11.63 23.20
N TYR A 222 16.05 -11.02 23.15
CA TYR A 222 16.53 -10.24 24.29
C TYR A 222 15.54 -9.16 24.66
N SER A 223 15.17 -9.12 25.95
CA SER A 223 14.34 -8.09 26.56
C SER A 223 14.72 -7.88 28.01
N ARG A 224 14.48 -6.67 28.52
CA ARG A 224 14.64 -6.31 29.94
C ARG A 224 13.56 -5.33 30.35
N GLU A 225 13.26 -5.25 31.62
CA GLU A 225 12.42 -4.20 32.20
C GLU A 225 13.15 -2.85 32.15
N LEU A 226 12.36 -1.75 32.19
CA LEU A 226 12.87 -0.38 32.26
C LEU A 226 13.48 -0.08 33.62
#